data_064c0baef238b2cb8d21ed7291d666f5
#
_entry.id   064c0baef238b2cb8d21ed7291d666f5
#
_cell.length_a   1.000
_cell.length_b   1.000
_cell.length_c   1.000
_cell.angle_alpha   90.00
_cell.angle_beta   90.00
_cell.angle_gamma   90.00
#
_symmetry.space_group_name_H-M   'P 1'
#
loop_
_entity.id
_entity.type
_entity.pdbx_description
1 polymer ?
#
loop_
_entity_poly.entity_id
_entity_poly.type
_entity_poly.pdbx_seq_one_letter_code
_entity_poly.pdbx_strand_id
1 'polypeptide(L)'
;LLSFRDQKRASESDELDREGFHIALLTGFSSQIGRREEAEYQGIRNRRFRVPKTALASKAAWVMAGELVETHRIIARTVARIEPKWVIAAVPKLLKFTHQEPFWSKKQGRALCYRSTRLFGLTLREREPVRYASIDPRHARQLFITEGLIFGEIKTRLPFLTHNKRIFLEASDIEAKLRRVDLMKSPDDMTDWFGSRFPDSITDVRTLESWWKKASEEERQSLYLSIDDLKIDQKAAVGTEQYPEQVELGHLTLPASYQFAPGKDEDGVTVQVPLEALMQLDPDNLEWTVPGAVEEKVEAMVRGLPKSIRRQLVPIPDFVRDIMPSINRNAGSLSQSVARCVTKRTGMSVDARFWDDKQIDSRLKLRIEVVGSDGLVVGADRDLAKL
;
A
#
# COMPACT_ATOMS: atom_id res chain seq x y z
N LEU A 1 -13.25 34.35 -63.61
CA LEU A 1 -13.99 34.57 -62.33
C LEU A 1 -13.89 33.32 -61.50
N LEU A 2 -12.91 33.22 -60.65
CA LEU A 2 -12.76 32.17 -59.65
C LEU A 2 -13.92 32.28 -58.65
N SER A 3 -14.56 31.20 -58.34
CA SER A 3 -15.72 31.16 -57.46
C SER A 3 -15.33 31.59 -56.02
N PHE A 4 -16.26 32.15 -55.28
CA PHE A 4 -16.08 32.55 -53.88
C PHE A 4 -15.54 31.41 -52.99
N ARG A 5 -15.75 30.16 -53.37
CA ARG A 5 -15.22 28.94 -52.72
C ARG A 5 -13.70 28.78 -52.98
N ASP A 6 -13.24 29.09 -54.16
CA ASP A 6 -11.81 28.98 -54.53
C ASP A 6 -10.98 30.11 -53.89
N GLN A 7 -11.58 31.31 -53.73
CA GLN A 7 -10.96 32.38 -52.93
C GLN A 7 -10.86 32.04 -51.43
N LYS A 8 -11.86 31.35 -50.87
CA LYS A 8 -11.79 30.94 -49.48
C LYS A 8 -10.76 29.83 -49.24
N ARG A 9 -10.61 28.90 -50.20
CA ARG A 9 -9.54 27.86 -50.16
C ARG A 9 -8.15 28.45 -50.34
N ALA A 10 -7.99 29.46 -51.21
CA ALA A 10 -6.71 30.15 -51.34
C ALA A 10 -6.35 30.93 -50.07
N SER A 11 -7.30 31.54 -49.38
CA SER A 11 -7.04 32.23 -48.10
C SER A 11 -6.77 31.28 -46.90
N GLU A 12 -7.24 30.06 -46.94
CA GLU A 12 -6.92 29.03 -45.92
C GLU A 12 -5.53 28.38 -46.12
N SER A 13 -5.00 28.41 -47.39
CA SER A 13 -3.65 27.91 -47.70
C SER A 13 -2.54 28.89 -47.42
N ASP A 14 -2.85 30.17 -47.20
CA ASP A 14 -1.91 31.26 -46.98
C ASP A 14 -1.79 31.66 -45.50
N GLU A 15 -2.48 30.94 -44.60
CA GLU A 15 -2.21 31.03 -43.17
C GLU A 15 -0.83 30.40 -42.95
N LEU A 16 0.23 31.28 -42.88
CA LEU A 16 1.60 30.89 -42.60
C LEU A 16 1.61 29.87 -41.46
N ASP A 17 2.06 28.63 -41.74
CA ASP A 17 2.31 27.65 -40.72
C ASP A 17 3.36 28.15 -39.73
N ARG A 18 2.89 28.92 -38.75
CA ARG A 18 3.73 29.55 -37.74
C ARG A 18 4.54 28.54 -36.96
N GLU A 19 3.96 27.36 -36.72
CA GLU A 19 4.63 26.29 -36.00
C GLU A 19 5.78 25.73 -36.83
N GLY A 20 5.55 25.33 -38.05
CA GLY A 20 6.56 24.82 -38.97
C GLY A 20 7.68 25.83 -39.22
N PHE A 21 7.33 27.13 -39.42
CA PHE A 21 8.30 28.18 -39.59
C PHE A 21 9.23 28.35 -38.37
N HIS A 22 8.66 28.37 -37.15
CA HIS A 22 9.47 28.49 -35.94
C HIS A 22 10.30 27.24 -35.68
N ILE A 23 9.78 26.02 -35.96
CA ILE A 23 10.56 24.80 -35.87
C ILE A 23 11.74 24.82 -36.82
N ALA A 24 11.57 25.29 -38.07
CA ALA A 24 12.65 25.43 -39.03
C ALA A 24 13.73 26.42 -38.55
N LEU A 25 13.35 27.60 -38.03
CA LEU A 25 14.27 28.55 -37.44
C LEU A 25 15.00 27.98 -36.22
N LEU A 26 14.34 27.27 -35.35
CA LEU A 26 14.91 26.69 -34.14
C LEU A 26 16.04 25.67 -34.41
N THR A 27 16.09 25.08 -35.59
CA THR A 27 17.22 24.21 -35.99
C THR A 27 18.56 24.99 -36.01
N GLY A 28 18.54 26.27 -36.41
CA GLY A 28 19.71 27.17 -36.43
C GLY A 28 19.88 27.98 -35.15
N PHE A 29 18.76 28.37 -34.51
CA PHE A 29 18.76 29.28 -33.36
C PHE A 29 18.53 28.58 -32.03
N SER A 30 18.69 27.27 -31.95
CA SER A 30 18.48 26.49 -30.71
C SER A 30 19.38 26.91 -29.54
N SER A 31 20.48 27.59 -29.81
CA SER A 31 21.39 28.16 -28.81
C SER A 31 20.94 29.50 -28.25
N GLN A 32 19.97 30.17 -28.88
CA GLN A 32 19.50 31.51 -28.56
C GLN A 32 18.07 31.52 -28.01
N ILE A 33 17.69 30.45 -27.28
CA ILE A 33 16.39 30.32 -26.62
C ILE A 33 16.51 30.68 -25.15
N GLY A 34 15.39 31.10 -24.56
CA GLY A 34 15.32 31.32 -23.12
C GLY A 34 13.94 31.14 -22.54
N ARG A 35 13.93 30.68 -21.29
CA ARG A 35 12.77 30.60 -20.42
C ARG A 35 12.76 31.83 -19.51
N ARG A 36 11.61 32.47 -19.36
CA ARG A 36 11.46 33.62 -18.48
C ARG A 36 11.58 33.21 -17.02
N GLU A 37 12.44 33.88 -16.29
CA GLU A 37 12.58 33.83 -14.84
C GLU A 37 12.53 35.28 -14.32
N GLU A 38 11.43 35.63 -13.66
CA GLU A 38 11.15 36.98 -13.16
C GLU A 38 11.32 38.09 -14.22
N ALA A 39 12.39 38.85 -14.12
CA ALA A 39 12.70 39.98 -15.01
C ALA A 39 13.68 39.64 -16.15
N GLU A 40 14.26 38.45 -16.14
CA GLU A 40 15.25 37.98 -17.10
C GLU A 40 14.85 36.66 -17.73
N TYR A 41 15.63 36.22 -18.71
CA TYR A 41 15.47 34.92 -19.35
C TYR A 41 16.69 34.05 -19.07
N GLN A 42 16.45 32.85 -18.58
CA GLN A 42 17.45 31.80 -18.48
C GLN A 42 17.57 31.12 -19.84
N GLY A 43 18.72 31.21 -20.45
CA GLY A 43 19.08 30.53 -21.68
C GLY A 43 19.85 29.24 -21.43
N ILE A 44 20.32 28.61 -22.49
CA ILE A 44 21.18 27.43 -22.44
C ILE A 44 22.52 27.75 -21.73
N ARG A 45 23.18 26.67 -21.20
CA ARG A 45 24.49 26.81 -20.48
C ARG A 45 24.46 27.83 -19.34
N ASN A 46 23.28 27.94 -18.69
CA ASN A 46 23.05 28.89 -17.58
C ASN A 46 23.25 30.37 -17.92
N ARG A 47 23.25 30.74 -19.22
CA ARG A 47 23.35 32.11 -19.66
C ARG A 47 22.07 32.86 -19.34
N ARG A 48 22.18 34.10 -18.81
CA ARG A 48 21.03 35.00 -18.57
C ARG A 48 21.04 36.16 -19.53
N PHE A 49 19.87 36.54 -20.02
CA PHE A 49 19.72 37.68 -20.92
C PHE A 49 18.39 38.42 -20.68
N ARG A 50 18.33 39.65 -21.17
CA ARG A 50 17.13 40.47 -21.09
C ARG A 50 16.51 40.66 -22.47
N VAL A 51 15.19 40.71 -22.49
CA VAL A 51 14.39 41.11 -23.65
C VAL A 51 13.90 42.52 -23.42
N PRO A 52 14.14 43.46 -24.40
CA PRO A 52 13.67 44.84 -24.29
C PRO A 52 12.14 44.88 -24.06
N LYS A 53 11.67 45.78 -23.20
CA LYS A 53 10.24 45.95 -22.91
C LYS A 53 9.41 46.30 -24.14
N THR A 54 10.05 46.92 -25.14
CA THR A 54 9.46 47.31 -26.43
C THR A 54 9.25 46.14 -27.38
N ALA A 55 9.85 44.98 -27.13
CA ALA A 55 9.68 43.80 -27.96
C ALA A 55 8.30 43.18 -27.74
N LEU A 56 7.60 42.80 -28.80
CA LEU A 56 6.27 42.14 -28.74
C LEU A 56 6.28 40.88 -27.87
N ALA A 57 7.38 40.14 -27.87
CA ALA A 57 7.54 38.90 -27.07
C ALA A 57 8.10 39.15 -25.66
N SER A 58 8.18 40.39 -25.16
CA SER A 58 8.82 40.76 -23.88
C SER A 58 8.19 40.10 -22.64
N LYS A 59 6.94 39.64 -22.73
CA LYS A 59 6.23 38.95 -21.66
C LYS A 59 6.05 37.44 -21.90
N ALA A 60 6.59 36.90 -23.00
CA ALA A 60 6.42 35.47 -23.33
C ALA A 60 7.20 34.59 -22.34
N ALA A 61 6.62 33.43 -21.97
CA ALA A 61 7.27 32.47 -21.08
C ALA A 61 8.54 31.87 -21.72
N TRP A 62 8.53 31.71 -23.04
CA TRP A 62 9.64 31.19 -23.83
C TRP A 62 9.89 32.08 -25.04
N VAL A 63 11.14 32.32 -25.31
CA VAL A 63 11.56 33.15 -26.46
C VAL A 63 12.70 32.50 -27.21
N MET A 64 12.78 32.85 -28.51
CA MET A 64 13.93 32.66 -29.37
C MET A 64 14.41 34.05 -29.79
N ALA A 65 15.71 34.31 -29.69
CA ALA A 65 16.32 35.51 -30.15
C ALA A 65 17.03 35.28 -31.48
N GLY A 66 16.98 36.26 -32.40
CA GLY A 66 17.79 36.26 -33.60
C GLY A 66 19.24 36.59 -33.29
N GLU A 67 19.48 37.43 -32.27
CA GLU A 67 20.79 37.84 -31.83
C GLU A 67 20.84 38.06 -30.31
N LEU A 68 21.95 37.67 -29.68
CA LEU A 68 22.29 37.98 -28.29
C LEU A 68 23.50 38.90 -28.27
N VAL A 69 23.27 40.18 -27.99
CA VAL A 69 24.34 41.20 -27.96
C VAL A 69 24.86 41.31 -26.53
N GLU A 70 26.14 41.10 -26.37
CA GLU A 70 26.84 41.22 -25.09
C GLU A 70 27.42 42.64 -24.93
N THR A 71 26.92 43.35 -23.93
CA THR A 71 27.43 44.63 -23.45
C THR A 71 27.82 44.44 -21.98
N HIS A 72 27.51 45.37 -21.10
CA HIS A 72 27.57 45.13 -19.64
C HIS A 72 26.50 44.11 -19.18
N ARG A 73 25.51 43.79 -20.03
CA ARG A 73 24.49 42.74 -19.89
C ARG A 73 24.21 42.17 -21.28
N ILE A 74 23.71 40.93 -21.31
CA ILE A 74 23.27 40.30 -22.55
C ILE A 74 21.84 40.75 -22.86
N ILE A 75 21.64 41.31 -24.05
CA ILE A 75 20.35 41.79 -24.54
C ILE A 75 19.98 41.01 -25.80
N ALA A 76 18.76 40.49 -25.82
CA ALA A 76 18.21 39.81 -26.98
C ALA A 76 17.62 40.81 -27.99
N ARG A 77 17.91 40.58 -29.26
CA ARG A 77 17.33 41.33 -30.39
C ARG A 77 16.56 40.39 -31.31
N THR A 78 15.57 40.92 -32.01
CA THR A 78 14.72 40.14 -32.92
C THR A 78 14.10 38.92 -32.23
N VAL A 79 13.24 39.21 -31.26
CA VAL A 79 12.72 38.17 -30.34
C VAL A 79 11.36 37.66 -30.80
N ALA A 80 11.23 36.36 -30.89
CA ALA A 80 9.96 35.67 -31.15
C ALA A 80 9.52 34.82 -29.97
N ARG A 81 8.20 34.76 -29.73
CA ARG A 81 7.60 33.79 -28.79
C ARG A 81 7.70 32.40 -29.38
N ILE A 82 8.10 31.42 -28.57
CA ILE A 82 8.15 30.01 -28.93
C ILE A 82 7.47 29.15 -27.88
N GLU A 83 7.31 27.87 -28.18
CA GLU A 83 6.86 26.85 -27.26
C GLU A 83 7.93 25.75 -27.08
N PRO A 84 8.11 25.18 -25.85
CA PRO A 84 9.09 24.11 -25.62
C PRO A 84 8.93 22.91 -26.55
N LYS A 85 7.69 22.59 -26.96
CA LYS A 85 7.41 21.47 -27.88
C LYS A 85 8.06 21.68 -29.24
N TRP A 86 8.15 22.94 -29.74
CA TRP A 86 8.80 23.27 -31.00
C TRP A 86 10.31 23.08 -30.93
N VAL A 87 10.92 23.45 -29.80
CA VAL A 87 12.37 23.20 -29.55
C VAL A 87 12.64 21.69 -29.55
N ILE A 88 11.79 20.90 -28.86
CA ILE A 88 11.94 19.46 -28.82
C ILE A 88 11.84 18.84 -30.21
N ALA A 89 10.91 19.31 -31.03
CA ALA A 89 10.75 18.86 -32.41
C ALA A 89 11.92 19.27 -33.34
N ALA A 90 12.46 20.49 -33.15
CA ALA A 90 13.53 21.02 -33.99
C ALA A 90 14.88 20.32 -33.79
N VAL A 91 15.24 19.97 -32.53
CA VAL A 91 16.59 19.49 -32.22
C VAL A 91 16.58 18.21 -31.35
N PRO A 92 15.89 17.16 -31.78
CA PRO A 92 15.71 15.94 -30.94
C PRO A 92 17.04 15.27 -30.56
N LYS A 93 18.05 15.36 -31.43
CA LYS A 93 19.38 14.74 -31.20
C LYS A 93 20.24 15.50 -30.17
N LEU A 94 19.92 16.74 -29.84
CA LEU A 94 20.63 17.55 -28.86
C LEU A 94 20.03 17.48 -27.46
N LEU A 95 18.88 16.81 -27.31
CA LEU A 95 18.18 16.71 -26.05
C LEU A 95 18.84 15.71 -25.13
N LYS A 96 18.90 16.05 -23.85
CA LYS A 96 19.23 15.13 -22.78
C LYS A 96 17.97 14.79 -21.97
N PHE A 97 17.78 13.50 -21.71
CA PHE A 97 16.69 13.00 -20.91
C PHE A 97 17.22 12.48 -19.59
N THR A 98 16.51 12.81 -18.51
CA THR A 98 16.72 12.20 -17.20
C THR A 98 15.43 11.58 -16.75
N HIS A 99 15.52 10.37 -16.19
CA HIS A 99 14.37 9.60 -15.72
C HIS A 99 14.50 9.44 -14.21
N GLN A 100 13.43 9.72 -13.47
CA GLN A 100 13.44 9.73 -12.01
C GLN A 100 12.13 9.20 -11.46
N GLU A 101 12.15 8.77 -10.20
CA GLU A 101 10.96 8.38 -9.44
C GLU A 101 10.10 7.36 -10.20
N PRO A 102 10.59 6.13 -10.46
CA PRO A 102 9.76 5.10 -11.02
C PRO A 102 8.63 4.73 -10.05
N PHE A 103 7.42 4.57 -10.56
CA PHE A 103 6.24 4.24 -9.75
C PHE A 103 5.24 3.40 -10.54
N TRP A 104 4.41 2.66 -9.82
CA TRP A 104 3.30 1.92 -10.39
C TRP A 104 2.07 2.82 -10.61
N SER A 105 1.47 2.76 -11.76
CA SER A 105 0.22 3.45 -12.08
C SER A 105 -0.95 2.48 -12.19
N LYS A 106 -1.73 2.33 -11.13
CA LYS A 106 -2.96 1.53 -11.11
C LYS A 106 -3.93 1.90 -12.22
N LYS A 107 -4.03 3.21 -12.56
CA LYS A 107 -4.90 3.72 -13.63
C LYS A 107 -4.48 3.22 -15.01
N GLN A 108 -3.17 3.17 -15.27
CA GLN A 108 -2.63 2.76 -16.56
C GLN A 108 -2.23 1.27 -16.59
N GLY A 109 -2.18 0.60 -15.42
CA GLY A 109 -1.78 -0.79 -15.28
C GLY A 109 -0.33 -1.04 -15.70
N ARG A 110 0.56 -0.09 -15.44
CA ARG A 110 1.98 -0.16 -15.82
C ARG A 110 2.88 0.70 -14.94
N ALA A 111 4.17 0.36 -14.93
CA ALA A 111 5.17 1.21 -14.33
C ALA A 111 5.45 2.45 -15.21
N LEU A 112 5.48 3.61 -14.57
CA LEU A 112 5.83 4.90 -15.15
C LEU A 112 7.04 5.47 -14.41
N CYS A 113 7.72 6.44 -15.05
CA CYS A 113 8.67 7.32 -14.39
C CYS A 113 8.51 8.74 -14.91
N TYR A 114 9.04 9.70 -14.20
CA TYR A 114 9.07 11.08 -14.67
C TYR A 114 10.30 11.35 -15.52
N ARG A 115 10.07 11.80 -16.75
CA ARG A 115 11.10 12.25 -17.66
C ARG A 115 11.23 13.76 -17.61
N SER A 116 12.44 14.25 -17.42
CA SER A 116 12.79 15.67 -17.65
C SER A 116 13.61 15.78 -18.94
N THR A 117 13.24 16.74 -19.79
CA THR A 117 13.88 17.01 -21.08
C THR A 117 14.68 18.30 -20.99
N ARG A 118 15.97 18.25 -21.30
CA ARG A 118 16.89 19.40 -21.22
C ARG A 118 17.63 19.61 -22.53
N LEU A 119 17.90 20.89 -22.85
CA LEU A 119 18.77 21.29 -23.92
C LEU A 119 19.93 22.12 -23.34
N PHE A 120 21.15 21.59 -23.37
CA PHE A 120 22.36 22.23 -22.83
C PHE A 120 22.17 22.82 -21.42
N GLY A 121 21.50 22.08 -20.54
CA GLY A 121 21.22 22.51 -19.16
C GLY A 121 19.88 23.24 -18.96
N LEU A 122 19.30 23.84 -19.99
CA LEU A 122 17.99 24.48 -19.91
C LEU A 122 16.89 23.42 -19.92
N THR A 123 16.03 23.40 -18.88
CA THR A 123 14.94 22.47 -18.77
C THR A 123 13.76 22.92 -19.63
N LEU A 124 13.42 22.12 -20.64
CA LEU A 124 12.31 22.37 -21.57
C LEU A 124 10.98 21.78 -21.02
N ARG A 125 11.04 20.60 -20.44
CA ARG A 125 9.91 19.93 -19.76
C ARG A 125 10.37 19.27 -18.48
N GLU A 126 9.53 19.30 -17.47
CA GLU A 126 9.75 18.65 -16.19
C GLU A 126 8.62 17.65 -15.92
N ARG A 127 8.93 16.53 -15.26
CA ARG A 127 7.97 15.56 -14.72
C ARG A 127 6.93 15.06 -15.73
N GLU A 128 7.35 14.79 -16.97
CA GLU A 128 6.50 14.16 -17.97
C GLU A 128 6.43 12.65 -17.68
N PRO A 129 5.24 12.07 -17.38
CA PRO A 129 5.14 10.65 -17.11
C PRO A 129 5.34 9.85 -18.41
N VAL A 130 6.31 8.94 -18.40
CA VAL A 130 6.62 8.05 -19.54
C VAL A 130 6.64 6.59 -19.11
N ARG A 131 6.46 5.67 -20.06
CA ARG A 131 6.51 4.23 -19.79
C ARG A 131 7.89 3.81 -19.32
N TYR A 132 7.97 3.25 -18.10
CA TYR A 132 9.24 2.91 -17.50
C TYR A 132 9.87 1.64 -18.10
N ALA A 133 9.05 0.69 -18.56
CA ALA A 133 9.54 -0.55 -19.18
C ALA A 133 10.38 -0.35 -20.46
N SER A 134 10.32 0.84 -21.11
CA SER A 134 11.21 1.16 -22.23
C SER A 134 12.60 1.63 -21.79
N ILE A 135 12.79 1.88 -20.50
CA ILE A 135 14.03 2.40 -19.90
C ILE A 135 14.69 1.31 -19.10
N ASP A 136 13.97 0.73 -18.16
CA ASP A 136 14.40 -0.42 -17.36
C ASP A 136 13.28 -1.47 -17.30
N PRO A 137 13.30 -2.46 -18.19
CA PRO A 137 12.29 -3.51 -18.23
C PRO A 137 12.28 -4.38 -16.98
N ARG A 138 13.46 -4.64 -16.38
CA ARG A 138 13.60 -5.51 -15.21
C ARG A 138 12.92 -4.88 -13.99
N HIS A 139 13.27 -3.65 -13.68
CA HIS A 139 12.67 -2.93 -12.56
C HIS A 139 11.18 -2.63 -12.81
N ALA A 140 10.77 -2.33 -14.04
CA ALA A 140 9.35 -2.18 -14.40
C ALA A 140 8.55 -3.46 -14.15
N ARG A 141 9.13 -4.64 -14.45
CA ARG A 141 8.56 -5.95 -14.14
C ARG A 141 8.44 -6.18 -12.65
N GLN A 142 9.48 -5.84 -11.89
CA GLN A 142 9.46 -5.95 -10.44
C GLN A 142 8.32 -5.10 -9.84
N LEU A 143 8.22 -3.83 -10.23
CA LEU A 143 7.11 -2.97 -9.81
C LEU A 143 5.73 -3.52 -10.22
N PHE A 144 5.61 -4.12 -11.40
CA PHE A 144 4.38 -4.76 -11.84
C PHE A 144 3.99 -5.94 -10.94
N ILE A 145 4.95 -6.80 -10.59
CA ILE A 145 4.67 -7.96 -9.74
C ILE A 145 4.36 -7.51 -8.31
N THR A 146 5.21 -6.67 -7.71
CA THR A 146 5.06 -6.27 -6.32
C THR A 146 3.80 -5.41 -6.12
N GLU A 147 3.68 -4.30 -6.84
CA GLU A 147 2.57 -3.36 -6.65
C GLU A 147 1.27 -3.87 -7.28
N GLY A 148 1.38 -4.43 -8.49
CA GLY A 148 0.22 -4.89 -9.25
C GLY A 148 -0.36 -6.19 -8.73
N LEU A 149 0.45 -7.26 -8.67
CA LEU A 149 -0.04 -8.61 -8.39
C LEU A 149 -0.10 -8.90 -6.89
N ILE A 150 0.95 -8.58 -6.12
CA ILE A 150 1.03 -8.90 -4.69
C ILE A 150 0.17 -7.91 -3.87
N PHE A 151 0.39 -6.60 -4.03
CA PHE A 151 -0.41 -5.60 -3.30
C PHE A 151 -1.78 -5.31 -3.92
N GLY A 152 -2.09 -5.95 -5.07
CA GLY A 152 -3.41 -5.88 -5.67
C GLY A 152 -3.77 -4.53 -6.31
N GLU A 153 -2.77 -3.66 -6.55
CA GLU A 153 -2.96 -2.36 -7.19
C GLU A 153 -3.12 -2.49 -8.72
N ILE A 154 -4.01 -3.41 -9.14
CA ILE A 154 -4.23 -3.80 -10.55
C ILE A 154 -5.71 -3.75 -10.90
N LYS A 155 -6.04 -3.33 -12.13
CA LYS A 155 -7.39 -3.33 -12.66
C LYS A 155 -7.47 -4.27 -13.87
N THR A 156 -7.85 -5.51 -13.62
CA THR A 156 -8.11 -6.52 -14.66
C THR A 156 -9.07 -7.56 -14.10
N ARG A 157 -9.70 -8.35 -15.00
CA ARG A 157 -10.68 -9.39 -14.65
C ARG A 157 -10.11 -10.81 -14.73
N LEU A 158 -8.80 -10.96 -14.64
CA LEU A 158 -8.19 -12.29 -14.69
C LEU A 158 -8.57 -13.10 -13.44
N PRO A 159 -9.08 -14.35 -13.60
CA PRO A 159 -9.68 -15.11 -12.50
C PRO A 159 -8.72 -15.40 -11.35
N PHE A 160 -7.46 -15.70 -11.65
CA PHE A 160 -6.45 -16.03 -10.63
C PHE A 160 -6.23 -14.87 -9.63
N LEU A 161 -6.41 -13.61 -10.04
CA LEU A 161 -6.23 -12.47 -9.13
C LEU A 161 -7.28 -12.42 -8.02
N THR A 162 -8.52 -12.75 -8.35
CA THR A 162 -9.59 -12.84 -7.35
C THR A 162 -9.33 -14.00 -6.39
N HIS A 163 -8.89 -15.14 -6.92
CA HIS A 163 -8.50 -16.29 -6.13
C HIS A 163 -7.32 -15.94 -5.20
N ASN A 164 -6.24 -15.41 -5.73
CA ASN A 164 -5.03 -15.09 -4.97
C ASN A 164 -5.27 -14.04 -3.89
N LYS A 165 -6.14 -13.05 -4.17
CA LYS A 165 -6.55 -12.09 -3.15
C LYS A 165 -7.19 -12.78 -1.93
N ARG A 166 -8.03 -13.79 -2.17
CA ARG A 166 -8.62 -14.59 -1.07
C ARG A 166 -7.53 -15.34 -0.29
N ILE A 167 -6.57 -15.95 -0.98
CA ILE A 167 -5.47 -16.69 -0.33
C ILE A 167 -4.58 -15.74 0.49
N PHE A 168 -4.27 -14.53 0.00
CA PHE A 168 -3.54 -13.53 0.78
C PHE A 168 -4.29 -13.09 2.04
N LEU A 169 -5.62 -12.92 1.95
CA LEU A 169 -6.44 -12.60 3.12
C LEU A 169 -6.47 -13.74 4.14
N GLU A 170 -6.60 -14.98 3.68
CA GLU A 170 -6.54 -16.18 4.52
C GLU A 170 -5.17 -16.29 5.22
N ALA A 171 -4.07 -16.06 4.49
CA ALA A 171 -2.72 -16.05 5.07
C ALA A 171 -2.56 -14.98 6.16
N SER A 172 -3.06 -13.77 5.89
CA SER A 172 -3.04 -12.67 6.87
C SER A 172 -3.86 -13.00 8.13
N ASP A 173 -5.00 -13.67 7.98
CA ASP A 173 -5.82 -14.13 9.10
C ASP A 173 -5.09 -15.19 9.94
N ILE A 174 -4.36 -16.10 9.29
CA ILE A 174 -3.51 -17.08 9.98
C ILE A 174 -2.42 -16.40 10.81
N GLU A 175 -1.70 -15.44 10.25
CA GLU A 175 -0.66 -14.68 10.98
C GLU A 175 -1.25 -13.91 12.15
N ALA A 176 -2.41 -13.29 11.96
CA ALA A 176 -3.13 -12.59 13.02
C ALA A 176 -3.54 -13.53 14.16
N LYS A 177 -4.09 -14.71 13.83
CA LYS A 177 -4.47 -15.74 14.80
C LYS A 177 -3.28 -16.23 15.61
N LEU A 178 -2.17 -16.49 14.96
CA LEU A 178 -0.95 -16.97 15.61
C LEU A 178 -0.10 -15.84 16.21
N ARG A 179 -0.47 -14.58 16.01
CA ARG A 179 0.29 -13.41 16.44
C ARG A 179 1.76 -13.44 15.99
N ARG A 180 1.98 -13.92 14.78
CA ARG A 180 3.30 -14.03 14.14
C ARG A 180 3.25 -13.42 12.76
N VAL A 181 4.23 -12.59 12.44
CA VAL A 181 4.38 -11.92 11.13
C VAL A 181 5.47 -12.56 10.25
N ASP A 182 6.05 -13.66 10.72
CA ASP A 182 7.17 -14.36 10.09
C ASP A 182 6.80 -15.76 9.55
N LEU A 183 5.50 -16.03 9.40
CA LEU A 183 5.01 -17.31 8.92
C LEU A 183 4.87 -17.37 7.41
N MET A 184 4.65 -16.21 6.79
CA MET A 184 4.42 -16.11 5.35
C MET A 184 5.64 -15.51 4.65
N LYS A 185 5.82 -15.92 3.40
CA LYS A 185 6.88 -15.42 2.53
C LYS A 185 6.81 -13.90 2.39
N SER A 186 7.98 -13.28 2.33
CA SER A 186 8.10 -11.84 2.10
C SER A 186 7.59 -11.43 0.70
N PRO A 187 7.27 -10.16 0.47
CA PRO A 187 6.95 -9.65 -0.87
C PRO A 187 8.05 -9.94 -1.90
N ASP A 188 9.32 -9.97 -1.48
CA ASP A 188 10.45 -10.28 -2.37
C ASP A 188 10.43 -11.76 -2.80
N ASP A 189 10.21 -12.70 -1.86
CA ASP A 189 10.06 -14.13 -2.17
C ASP A 189 8.87 -14.37 -3.10
N MET A 190 7.78 -13.63 -2.89
CA MET A 190 6.60 -13.70 -3.75
C MET A 190 6.85 -13.08 -5.14
N THR A 191 7.72 -12.08 -5.22
CA THR A 191 8.15 -11.52 -6.52
C THR A 191 8.90 -12.57 -7.34
N ASP A 192 9.76 -13.34 -6.71
CA ASP A 192 10.46 -14.46 -7.36
C ASP A 192 9.50 -15.59 -7.75
N TRP A 193 8.55 -15.90 -6.87
CA TRP A 193 7.51 -16.90 -7.14
C TRP A 193 6.68 -16.57 -8.39
N PHE A 194 6.18 -15.35 -8.52
CA PHE A 194 5.47 -14.89 -9.72
C PHE A 194 6.43 -14.77 -10.91
N GLY A 195 7.65 -14.25 -10.67
CA GLY A 195 8.65 -14.02 -11.69
C GLY A 195 9.06 -15.27 -12.46
N SER A 196 9.03 -16.44 -11.82
CA SER A 196 9.36 -17.72 -12.45
C SER A 196 8.24 -18.34 -13.29
N ARG A 197 6.99 -17.83 -13.20
CA ARG A 197 5.78 -18.45 -13.78
C ARG A 197 5.29 -17.84 -15.08
N PHE A 198 5.81 -16.70 -15.48
CA PHE A 198 5.49 -16.09 -16.76
C PHE A 198 6.71 -15.40 -17.40
N PRO A 199 6.72 -15.21 -18.72
CA PRO A 199 7.88 -14.68 -19.45
C PRO A 199 8.33 -13.30 -18.99
N ASP A 200 9.63 -13.01 -19.12
CA ASP A 200 10.22 -11.72 -18.74
C ASP A 200 9.67 -10.51 -19.52
N SER A 201 9.06 -10.76 -20.67
CA SER A 201 8.41 -9.72 -21.49
C SER A 201 7.14 -9.15 -20.85
N ILE A 202 6.60 -9.77 -19.79
CA ILE A 202 5.40 -9.32 -19.09
C ILE A 202 5.79 -8.29 -18.02
N THR A 203 5.50 -7.03 -18.30
CA THR A 203 5.87 -5.86 -17.47
C THR A 203 4.70 -4.95 -17.14
N ASP A 204 3.50 -5.28 -17.64
CA ASP A 204 2.27 -4.50 -17.42
C ASP A 204 1.02 -5.36 -17.64
N VAL A 205 -0.15 -4.79 -17.29
CA VAL A 205 -1.46 -5.47 -17.41
C VAL A 205 -1.75 -5.90 -18.83
N ARG A 206 -1.45 -5.05 -19.81
CA ARG A 206 -1.72 -5.35 -21.23
C ARG A 206 -0.90 -6.55 -21.72
N THR A 207 0.37 -6.62 -21.36
CA THR A 207 1.22 -7.75 -21.72
C THR A 207 0.79 -9.02 -21.01
N LEU A 208 0.37 -8.94 -19.73
CA LEU A 208 -0.20 -10.06 -18.99
C LEU A 208 -1.50 -10.59 -19.65
N GLU A 209 -2.45 -9.71 -19.96
CA GLU A 209 -3.72 -10.10 -20.59
C GLU A 209 -3.52 -10.71 -21.99
N SER A 210 -2.54 -10.19 -22.74
CA SER A 210 -2.18 -10.73 -24.05
C SER A 210 -1.57 -12.13 -23.95
N TRP A 211 -0.70 -12.34 -22.96
CA TRP A 211 -0.10 -13.63 -22.69
C TRP A 211 -1.15 -14.61 -22.16
N TRP A 212 -2.00 -14.22 -21.22
CA TRP A 212 -3.06 -15.05 -20.64
C TRP A 212 -3.96 -15.68 -21.69
N LYS A 213 -4.30 -14.94 -22.76
CA LYS A 213 -5.11 -15.45 -23.87
C LYS A 213 -4.43 -16.57 -24.65
N LYS A 214 -3.11 -16.62 -24.66
CA LYS A 214 -2.31 -17.57 -25.43
C LYS A 214 -1.70 -18.68 -24.57
N ALA A 215 -1.61 -18.47 -23.28
CA ALA A 215 -1.04 -19.39 -22.32
C ALA A 215 -1.82 -20.72 -22.30
N SER A 216 -1.10 -21.82 -22.07
CA SER A 216 -1.70 -23.13 -21.82
C SER A 216 -2.49 -23.14 -20.51
N GLU A 217 -3.32 -24.17 -20.32
CA GLU A 217 -4.06 -24.30 -19.07
C GLU A 217 -3.11 -24.54 -17.89
N GLU A 218 -2.03 -25.28 -18.08
CA GLU A 218 -1.00 -25.52 -17.04
C GLU A 218 -0.31 -24.21 -16.62
N GLU A 219 0.07 -23.37 -17.59
CA GLU A 219 0.65 -22.04 -17.31
C GLU A 219 -0.31 -21.15 -16.54
N ARG A 220 -1.62 -21.16 -16.91
CA ARG A 220 -2.64 -20.40 -16.19
C ARG A 220 -2.82 -20.92 -14.76
N GLN A 221 -2.91 -22.23 -14.58
CA GLN A 221 -3.06 -22.86 -13.27
C GLN A 221 -1.86 -22.59 -12.36
N SER A 222 -0.66 -22.50 -12.90
CA SER A 222 0.54 -22.20 -12.11
C SER A 222 0.50 -20.84 -11.42
N LEU A 223 -0.40 -19.92 -11.84
CA LEU A 223 -0.57 -18.61 -11.22
C LEU A 223 -1.56 -18.58 -10.04
N TYR A 224 -2.29 -19.68 -9.81
CA TYR A 224 -3.18 -19.78 -8.66
C TYR A 224 -2.39 -20.17 -7.42
N LEU A 225 -2.36 -19.29 -6.43
CA LEU A 225 -1.72 -19.55 -5.15
C LEU A 225 -2.49 -20.58 -4.33
N SER A 226 -1.76 -21.41 -3.63
CA SER A 226 -2.25 -22.14 -2.46
C SER A 226 -1.72 -21.49 -1.18
N ILE A 227 -2.32 -21.80 -0.04
CA ILE A 227 -1.82 -21.30 1.25
C ILE A 227 -0.40 -21.82 1.54
N ASP A 228 -0.05 -23.01 1.03
CA ASP A 228 1.27 -23.62 1.21
C ASP A 228 2.36 -22.91 0.38
N ASP A 229 1.98 -22.28 -0.74
CA ASP A 229 2.90 -21.43 -1.51
C ASP A 229 3.35 -20.18 -0.74
N LEU A 230 2.51 -19.71 0.20
CA LEU A 230 2.79 -18.54 1.01
C LEU A 230 3.58 -18.85 2.28
N LYS A 231 3.53 -20.08 2.81
CA LYS A 231 4.22 -20.46 4.05
C LYS A 231 5.74 -20.54 3.86
N ILE A 232 6.49 -20.07 4.86
CA ILE A 232 7.94 -20.28 4.94
C ILE A 232 8.25 -21.71 5.38
N ASP A 233 7.52 -22.22 6.38
CA ASP A 233 7.69 -23.57 6.89
C ASP A 233 6.39 -24.36 6.73
N GLN A 234 6.41 -25.49 6.00
CA GLN A 234 5.26 -26.36 5.76
C GLN A 234 4.75 -27.05 7.05
N LYS A 235 5.54 -27.01 8.13
CA LYS A 235 5.19 -27.65 9.43
C LYS A 235 4.39 -26.76 10.37
N ALA A 236 4.14 -25.49 10.04
CA ALA A 236 3.25 -24.65 10.82
C ALA A 236 1.79 -25.07 10.61
N ALA A 237 1.38 -26.17 11.26
CA ALA A 237 -0.01 -26.56 11.32
C ALA A 237 -0.76 -25.50 12.15
N VAL A 238 -1.61 -24.74 11.51
CA VAL A 238 -2.54 -23.84 12.20
C VAL A 238 -3.63 -24.70 12.80
N GLY A 239 -3.61 -24.87 14.12
CA GLY A 239 -4.72 -25.46 14.82
C GLY A 239 -5.94 -24.54 14.74
N THR A 240 -6.78 -24.72 13.73
CA THR A 240 -8.06 -23.99 13.57
C THR A 240 -8.95 -24.11 14.81
N GLU A 241 -8.79 -25.17 15.57
CA GLU A 241 -9.47 -25.40 16.85
C GLU A 241 -9.06 -24.41 17.95
N GLN A 242 -7.84 -23.89 17.90
CA GLN A 242 -7.33 -22.92 18.88
C GLN A 242 -7.83 -21.50 18.62
N TYR A 243 -8.14 -21.18 17.37
CA TYR A 243 -8.58 -19.85 16.92
C TYR A 243 -9.83 -19.97 16.04
N PRO A 244 -10.99 -20.32 16.63
CA PRO A 244 -12.21 -20.57 15.89
C PRO A 244 -12.80 -19.28 15.30
N GLU A 245 -13.47 -19.39 14.17
CA GLU A 245 -14.19 -18.27 13.53
C GLU A 245 -15.45 -17.85 14.29
N GLN A 246 -15.91 -18.69 15.21
CA GLN A 246 -17.04 -18.44 16.08
C GLN A 246 -16.68 -18.81 17.52
N VAL A 247 -17.06 -17.95 18.45
CA VAL A 247 -16.81 -18.13 19.88
C VAL A 247 -18.14 -18.35 20.61
N GLU A 248 -18.18 -19.38 21.44
CA GLU A 248 -19.33 -19.65 22.32
C GLU A 248 -19.19 -18.82 23.60
N LEU A 249 -20.14 -17.94 23.86
CA LEU A 249 -20.25 -17.15 25.10
C LEU A 249 -21.59 -17.44 25.76
N GLY A 250 -21.60 -18.41 26.68
CA GLY A 250 -22.83 -18.92 27.27
C GLY A 250 -23.67 -19.64 26.22
N HIS A 251 -24.86 -19.11 25.94
CA HIS A 251 -25.78 -19.68 24.93
C HIS A 251 -25.63 -19.06 23.55
N LEU A 252 -24.76 -18.06 23.41
CA LEU A 252 -24.53 -17.32 22.18
C LEU A 252 -23.33 -17.88 21.44
N THR A 253 -23.49 -18.12 20.13
CA THR A 253 -22.42 -18.43 19.21
C THR A 253 -22.19 -17.18 18.35
N LEU A 254 -21.05 -16.50 18.51
CA LEU A 254 -20.77 -15.19 17.96
C LEU A 254 -19.58 -15.22 17.00
N PRO A 255 -19.63 -14.51 15.87
CA PRO A 255 -18.50 -14.39 14.97
C PRO A 255 -17.30 -13.74 15.67
N ALA A 256 -16.11 -14.29 15.46
CA ALA A 256 -14.87 -13.79 15.99
C ALA A 256 -13.91 -13.40 14.86
N SER A 257 -13.22 -12.28 15.01
CA SER A 257 -12.14 -11.83 14.14
C SER A 257 -10.86 -11.61 14.93
N TYR A 258 -9.73 -11.72 14.25
CA TYR A 258 -8.40 -11.69 14.87
C TYR A 258 -7.59 -10.58 14.21
N GLN A 259 -6.94 -9.74 15.02
CA GLN A 259 -6.08 -8.68 14.51
C GLN A 259 -4.77 -8.63 15.28
N PHE A 260 -3.66 -8.57 14.54
CA PHE A 260 -2.34 -8.30 15.09
C PHE A 260 -1.95 -6.86 14.79
N ALA A 261 -2.22 -5.95 15.72
CA ALA A 261 -1.98 -4.52 15.59
C ALA A 261 -1.48 -3.94 16.92
N PRO A 262 -0.25 -4.27 17.34
CA PRO A 262 0.27 -3.85 18.65
C PRO A 262 0.11 -2.36 18.89
N GLY A 263 -0.50 -2.00 20.04
CA GLY A 263 -0.75 -0.61 20.44
C GLY A 263 -2.03 0.01 19.88
N LYS A 264 -2.80 -0.70 19.07
CA LYS A 264 -4.15 -0.29 18.65
C LYS A 264 -5.23 -0.95 19.50
N ASP A 265 -6.42 -0.35 19.51
CA ASP A 265 -7.55 -0.88 20.27
C ASP A 265 -8.09 -2.19 19.69
N GLU A 266 -7.95 -2.38 18.39
CA GLU A 266 -8.39 -3.60 17.68
C GLU A 266 -7.44 -4.79 17.88
N ASP A 267 -6.26 -4.62 18.51
CA ASP A 267 -5.30 -5.70 18.71
C ASP A 267 -5.87 -6.84 19.57
N GLY A 268 -5.84 -8.07 19.07
CA GLY A 268 -6.34 -9.26 19.75
C GLY A 268 -7.57 -9.87 19.09
N VAL A 269 -8.53 -10.31 19.90
CA VAL A 269 -9.76 -10.99 19.46
C VAL A 269 -10.94 -10.05 19.61
N THR A 270 -11.70 -9.87 18.53
CA THR A 270 -12.95 -9.11 18.51
C THR A 270 -14.11 -10.05 18.24
N VAL A 271 -15.17 -9.99 19.06
CA VAL A 271 -16.43 -10.70 18.85
C VAL A 271 -17.53 -9.73 18.45
N GLN A 272 -18.30 -10.08 17.43
CA GLN A 272 -19.41 -9.26 16.96
C GLN A 272 -20.70 -9.71 17.64
N VAL A 273 -21.34 -8.78 18.31
CA VAL A 273 -22.55 -9.02 19.12
C VAL A 273 -23.71 -8.22 18.55
N PRO A 274 -24.81 -8.83 18.13
CA PRO A 274 -26.02 -8.11 17.79
C PRO A 274 -26.51 -7.28 18.99
N LEU A 275 -27.00 -6.06 18.74
CA LEU A 275 -27.46 -5.15 19.79
C LEU A 275 -28.50 -5.82 20.72
N GLU A 276 -29.40 -6.64 20.16
CA GLU A 276 -30.44 -7.35 20.91
C GLU A 276 -29.87 -8.46 21.82
N ALA A 277 -28.66 -8.96 21.54
CA ALA A 277 -28.00 -10.00 22.30
C ALA A 277 -27.07 -9.44 23.39
N LEU A 278 -26.80 -8.12 23.39
CA LEU A 278 -25.85 -7.51 24.32
C LEU A 278 -26.17 -7.80 25.78
N MET A 279 -27.44 -7.69 26.17
CA MET A 279 -27.92 -7.94 27.55
C MET A 279 -27.88 -9.42 27.96
N GLN A 280 -27.58 -10.32 27.04
CA GLN A 280 -27.47 -11.78 27.31
C GLN A 280 -26.03 -12.19 27.58
N LEU A 281 -25.07 -11.28 27.41
CA LEU A 281 -23.66 -11.56 27.72
C LEU A 281 -23.45 -11.60 29.23
N ASP A 282 -22.80 -12.70 29.63
CA ASP A 282 -22.36 -12.87 31.02
C ASP A 282 -20.90 -12.46 31.17
N PRO A 283 -20.57 -11.52 32.06
CA PRO A 283 -19.18 -11.10 32.33
C PRO A 283 -18.22 -12.26 32.61
N ASP A 284 -18.67 -13.29 33.32
CA ASP A 284 -17.87 -14.48 33.64
C ASP A 284 -17.45 -15.22 32.37
N ASN A 285 -18.31 -15.26 31.34
CA ASN A 285 -17.98 -15.86 30.05
C ASN A 285 -17.03 -15.02 29.20
N LEU A 286 -17.06 -13.70 29.36
CA LEU A 286 -16.17 -12.78 28.65
C LEU A 286 -14.74 -12.82 29.18
N GLU A 287 -14.52 -13.29 30.41
CA GLU A 287 -13.17 -13.53 30.91
C GLU A 287 -12.44 -14.63 30.11
N TRP A 288 -13.17 -15.57 29.55
CA TRP A 288 -12.62 -16.60 28.71
C TRP A 288 -12.34 -16.03 27.33
N THR A 289 -11.12 -16.07 26.91
CA THR A 289 -10.73 -15.76 25.53
C THR A 289 -10.84 -17.01 24.65
N VAL A 290 -10.29 -16.95 23.44
CA VAL A 290 -10.22 -18.13 22.55
C VAL A 290 -9.21 -19.16 23.10
N PRO A 291 -9.39 -20.46 22.80
CA PRO A 291 -8.54 -21.52 23.35
C PRO A 291 -7.04 -21.26 23.21
N GLY A 292 -6.59 -20.77 22.04
CA GLY A 292 -5.18 -20.50 21.77
C GLY A 292 -4.57 -19.35 22.59
N ALA A 293 -5.39 -18.49 23.21
CA ALA A 293 -4.92 -17.37 24.02
C ALA A 293 -5.12 -17.58 25.53
N VAL A 294 -5.80 -18.65 25.95
CA VAL A 294 -6.09 -18.90 27.38
C VAL A 294 -4.81 -19.10 28.18
N GLU A 295 -3.88 -19.92 27.71
CA GLU A 295 -2.62 -20.19 28.39
C GLU A 295 -1.82 -18.94 28.64
N GLU A 296 -1.66 -18.09 27.60
CA GLU A 296 -0.95 -16.79 27.73
C GLU A 296 -1.67 -15.86 28.72
N LYS A 297 -3.02 -15.83 28.70
CA LYS A 297 -3.79 -15.05 29.65
C LYS A 297 -3.60 -15.53 31.07
N VAL A 298 -3.63 -16.83 31.32
CA VAL A 298 -3.37 -17.44 32.64
C VAL A 298 -1.94 -17.10 33.10
N GLU A 299 -0.96 -17.17 32.21
CA GLU A 299 0.42 -16.78 32.55
C GLU A 299 0.51 -15.31 32.96
N ALA A 300 -0.15 -14.40 32.22
CA ALA A 300 -0.22 -12.98 32.55
C ALA A 300 -0.90 -12.76 33.91
N MET A 301 -1.99 -13.48 34.20
CA MET A 301 -2.66 -13.44 35.51
C MET A 301 -1.74 -13.86 36.66
N VAL A 302 -1.02 -14.97 36.50
CA VAL A 302 -0.06 -15.47 37.52
C VAL A 302 1.10 -14.51 37.70
N ARG A 303 1.62 -13.91 36.61
CA ARG A 303 2.67 -12.89 36.67
C ARG A 303 2.24 -11.61 37.41
N GLY A 304 0.94 -11.28 37.31
CA GLY A 304 0.34 -10.13 38.02
C GLY A 304 0.22 -10.32 39.55
N LEU A 305 0.30 -11.54 40.07
CA LEU A 305 0.14 -11.83 41.50
C LEU A 305 1.19 -11.14 42.36
N PRO A 306 0.87 -10.85 43.65
CA PRO A 306 1.82 -10.35 44.63
C PRO A 306 3.10 -11.20 44.72
N LYS A 307 4.25 -10.57 44.94
CA LYS A 307 5.57 -11.22 44.94
C LYS A 307 5.64 -12.39 45.95
N SER A 308 4.94 -12.31 47.08
CA SER A 308 4.87 -13.35 48.09
C SER A 308 4.25 -14.68 47.56
N ILE A 309 3.20 -14.58 46.79
CA ILE A 309 2.54 -15.72 46.17
C ILE A 309 3.34 -16.20 44.97
N ARG A 310 3.72 -15.28 44.07
CA ARG A 310 4.43 -15.58 42.82
C ARG A 310 5.73 -16.35 43.03
N ARG A 311 6.48 -16.07 44.09
CA ARG A 311 7.73 -16.79 44.40
C ARG A 311 7.55 -18.29 44.62
N GLN A 312 6.36 -18.73 45.03
CA GLN A 312 6.06 -20.13 45.25
C GLN A 312 5.61 -20.86 43.98
N LEU A 313 5.40 -20.09 42.91
CA LEU A 313 4.89 -20.58 41.60
C LEU A 313 5.98 -20.58 40.51
N VAL A 314 7.24 -20.38 40.91
CA VAL A 314 8.40 -20.36 39.97
C VAL A 314 8.87 -21.79 39.71
N PRO A 315 9.15 -22.19 38.46
CA PRO A 315 8.97 -21.42 37.18
C PRO A 315 7.50 -21.26 36.78
N ILE A 316 7.08 -20.02 36.47
CA ILE A 316 5.68 -19.72 36.15
C ILE A 316 5.16 -20.50 34.96
N PRO A 317 5.90 -20.61 33.82
CA PRO A 317 5.41 -21.38 32.65
C PRO A 317 5.12 -22.85 32.98
N ASP A 318 5.93 -23.48 33.83
CA ASP A 318 5.71 -24.87 34.24
C ASP A 318 4.48 -24.99 35.13
N PHE A 319 4.30 -24.08 36.08
CA PHE A 319 3.08 -24.03 36.90
C PHE A 319 1.84 -23.83 36.06
N VAL A 320 1.87 -22.92 35.06
CA VAL A 320 0.73 -22.69 34.16
C VAL A 320 0.39 -23.96 33.39
N ARG A 321 1.39 -24.61 32.82
CA ARG A 321 1.20 -25.89 32.10
C ARG A 321 0.55 -26.97 32.98
N ASP A 322 1.00 -27.06 34.23
CA ASP A 322 0.47 -28.04 35.20
C ASP A 322 -1.00 -27.79 35.52
N ILE A 323 -1.45 -26.54 35.63
CA ILE A 323 -2.83 -26.21 35.99
C ILE A 323 -3.79 -26.17 34.80
N MET A 324 -3.33 -26.00 33.58
CA MET A 324 -4.19 -25.91 32.38
C MET A 324 -5.22 -27.03 32.28
N PRO A 325 -4.89 -28.33 32.55
CA PRO A 325 -5.89 -29.40 32.53
C PRO A 325 -6.98 -29.27 33.58
N SER A 326 -6.74 -28.49 34.65
CA SER A 326 -7.69 -28.27 35.76
C SER A 326 -8.55 -27.01 35.55
N ILE A 327 -8.22 -26.20 34.57
CA ILE A 327 -8.95 -24.98 34.22
C ILE A 327 -10.13 -25.38 33.34
N ASN A 328 -11.35 -25.14 33.82
CA ASN A 328 -12.57 -25.59 33.15
C ASN A 328 -13.57 -24.45 33.06
N ARG A 329 -13.97 -24.13 31.83
CA ARG A 329 -14.96 -23.09 31.51
C ARG A 329 -16.31 -23.29 32.18
N ASN A 330 -16.73 -24.57 32.39
CA ASN A 330 -17.99 -24.89 33.01
C ASN A 330 -18.01 -24.70 34.55
N ALA A 331 -16.88 -24.32 35.14
CA ALA A 331 -16.73 -24.18 36.59
C ALA A 331 -16.72 -22.72 37.08
N GLY A 332 -17.18 -21.77 36.27
CA GLY A 332 -17.22 -20.33 36.54
C GLY A 332 -16.24 -19.51 35.73
N SER A 333 -15.90 -18.31 36.19
CA SER A 333 -14.98 -17.42 35.48
C SER A 333 -13.55 -17.96 35.44
N LEU A 334 -12.74 -17.44 34.50
CA LEU A 334 -11.33 -17.82 34.39
C LEU A 334 -10.56 -17.40 35.65
N SER A 335 -10.84 -16.21 36.18
CA SER A 335 -10.23 -15.70 37.41
C SER A 335 -10.52 -16.60 38.63
N GLN A 336 -11.76 -17.09 38.78
CA GLN A 336 -12.11 -18.03 39.81
C GLN A 336 -11.36 -19.38 39.68
N SER A 337 -11.20 -19.86 38.44
CA SER A 337 -10.47 -21.10 38.17
C SER A 337 -9.00 -21.00 38.48
N VAL A 338 -8.35 -19.88 38.05
CA VAL A 338 -6.95 -19.62 38.38
C VAL A 338 -6.74 -19.42 39.87
N ALA A 339 -7.62 -18.64 40.54
CA ALA A 339 -7.54 -18.42 42.00
C ALA A 339 -7.57 -19.73 42.80
N ARG A 340 -8.47 -20.68 42.43
CA ARG A 340 -8.54 -22.01 43.03
C ARG A 340 -7.24 -22.80 42.90
N CYS A 341 -6.66 -22.80 41.68
CA CYS A 341 -5.40 -23.50 41.40
C CYS A 341 -4.22 -22.90 42.18
N VAL A 342 -4.13 -21.58 42.25
CA VAL A 342 -3.09 -20.88 43.02
C VAL A 342 -3.25 -21.15 44.50
N THR A 343 -4.46 -21.04 45.04
CA THR A 343 -4.76 -21.32 46.45
C THR A 343 -4.39 -22.75 46.83
N LYS A 344 -4.77 -23.74 45.98
CA LYS A 344 -4.41 -25.13 46.17
C LYS A 344 -2.90 -25.37 46.21
N ARG A 345 -2.12 -24.65 45.37
CA ARG A 345 -0.68 -24.85 45.29
C ARG A 345 0.08 -24.18 46.42
N THR A 346 -0.36 -22.97 46.82
CA THR A 346 0.39 -22.12 47.78
C THR A 346 -0.16 -22.14 49.19
N GLY A 347 -1.41 -22.62 49.38
CA GLY A 347 -2.13 -22.49 50.66
C GLY A 347 -2.58 -21.04 50.95
N MET A 348 -2.28 -20.08 50.13
CA MET A 348 -2.65 -18.67 50.26
C MET A 348 -3.92 -18.37 49.46
N SER A 349 -4.95 -17.83 50.17
CA SER A 349 -6.20 -17.46 49.49
C SER A 349 -5.97 -16.29 48.53
N VAL A 350 -6.42 -16.45 47.29
CA VAL A 350 -6.42 -15.41 46.25
C VAL A 350 -7.88 -15.13 45.90
N ASP A 351 -8.29 -13.85 46.04
CA ASP A 351 -9.63 -13.42 45.57
C ASP A 351 -9.63 -13.28 44.03
N ALA A 352 -10.64 -13.83 43.38
CA ALA A 352 -10.80 -13.69 41.93
C ALA A 352 -10.84 -12.23 41.47
N ARG A 353 -11.39 -11.33 42.27
CA ARG A 353 -11.46 -9.88 42.02
C ARG A 353 -10.09 -9.20 41.92
N PHE A 354 -9.01 -9.89 42.30
CA PHE A 354 -7.66 -9.34 42.17
C PHE A 354 -7.32 -8.92 40.76
N TRP A 355 -7.91 -9.55 39.75
CA TRP A 355 -7.65 -9.29 38.34
C TRP A 355 -8.69 -8.36 37.66
N ASP A 356 -9.68 -7.83 38.41
CA ASP A 356 -10.81 -7.10 37.81
C ASP A 356 -10.40 -5.87 36.99
N ASP A 357 -9.29 -5.20 37.29
CA ASP A 357 -9.16 -3.90 36.65
C ASP A 357 -7.89 -3.56 35.89
N LYS A 358 -6.71 -4.08 36.14
CA LYS A 358 -5.55 -3.33 35.56
C LYS A 358 -4.28 -4.11 35.20
N GLN A 359 -4.23 -5.41 35.38
CA GLN A 359 -2.96 -6.14 35.26
C GLN A 359 -2.84 -7.07 34.06
N ILE A 360 -3.91 -7.22 33.28
CA ILE A 360 -3.94 -8.08 32.11
C ILE A 360 -3.90 -7.20 30.88
N ASP A 361 -2.94 -7.49 29.98
CA ASP A 361 -2.83 -6.81 28.69
C ASP A 361 -4.18 -6.80 27.97
N SER A 362 -4.59 -5.65 27.46
CA SER A 362 -5.88 -5.43 26.80
C SER A 362 -6.13 -6.43 25.67
N ARG A 363 -5.10 -6.80 24.92
CA ARG A 363 -5.19 -7.78 23.82
C ARG A 363 -5.62 -9.19 24.25
N LEU A 364 -5.43 -9.55 25.51
CA LEU A 364 -5.85 -10.83 26.10
C LEU A 364 -7.31 -10.81 26.60
N LYS A 365 -7.97 -9.65 26.54
CA LYS A 365 -9.40 -9.48 26.81
C LYS A 365 -10.15 -9.45 25.47
N LEU A 366 -11.30 -10.11 25.40
CA LEU A 366 -12.19 -10.02 24.23
C LEU A 366 -12.63 -8.56 24.02
N ARG A 367 -12.51 -8.07 22.79
CA ARG A 367 -13.12 -6.82 22.35
C ARG A 367 -14.53 -7.13 21.85
N ILE A 368 -15.50 -6.42 22.35
CA ILE A 368 -16.90 -6.56 21.95
C ILE A 368 -17.21 -5.47 20.94
N GLU A 369 -17.72 -5.85 19.79
CA GLU A 369 -18.18 -4.95 18.74
C GLU A 369 -19.69 -5.14 18.60
N VAL A 370 -20.45 -4.12 19.00
CA VAL A 370 -21.94 -4.18 18.95
C VAL A 370 -22.39 -3.78 17.56
N VAL A 371 -23.19 -4.64 16.95
CA VAL A 371 -23.67 -4.46 15.57
C VAL A 371 -25.18 -4.23 15.58
N GLY A 372 -25.61 -3.12 14.95
CA GLY A 372 -27.01 -2.80 14.77
C GLY A 372 -27.72 -3.68 13.75
N SER A 373 -29.03 -3.58 13.66
CA SER A 373 -29.87 -4.32 12.69
C SER A 373 -29.55 -4.00 11.22
N ASP A 374 -28.89 -2.88 10.98
CA ASP A 374 -28.40 -2.44 9.66
C ASP A 374 -27.00 -3.00 9.30
N GLY A 375 -26.40 -3.78 10.21
CA GLY A 375 -25.06 -4.33 10.04
C GLY A 375 -23.91 -3.35 10.33
N LEU A 376 -24.22 -2.14 10.85
CA LEU A 376 -23.21 -1.16 11.22
C LEU A 376 -22.79 -1.31 12.67
N VAL A 377 -21.52 -1.06 12.97
CA VAL A 377 -21.00 -1.05 14.33
C VAL A 377 -21.49 0.21 15.04
N VAL A 378 -22.22 0.02 16.14
CA VAL A 378 -22.79 1.11 16.96
C VAL A 378 -21.95 1.41 18.20
N GLY A 379 -21.10 0.49 18.63
CA GLY A 379 -20.18 0.66 19.75
C GLY A 379 -19.15 -0.45 19.81
N ALA A 380 -18.02 -0.17 20.44
CA ALA A 380 -17.00 -1.19 20.67
C ALA A 380 -16.19 -0.86 21.93
N ASP A 381 -16.04 -1.81 22.83
CA ASP A 381 -15.19 -1.72 24.04
C ASP A 381 -14.81 -3.15 24.51
N ARG A 382 -13.87 -3.25 25.43
CA ARG A 382 -13.51 -4.50 26.14
C ARG A 382 -14.20 -4.63 27.49
N ASP A 383 -14.85 -3.58 27.92
CA ASP A 383 -15.61 -3.48 29.16
C ASP A 383 -17.10 -3.43 28.81
N LEU A 384 -17.83 -4.49 29.18
CA LEU A 384 -19.26 -4.62 28.90
C LEU A 384 -20.08 -3.48 29.54
N ALA A 385 -19.62 -2.92 30.67
CA ALA A 385 -20.32 -1.84 31.35
C ALA A 385 -20.29 -0.49 30.60
N LYS A 386 -19.47 -0.37 29.57
CA LYS A 386 -19.37 0.84 28.72
C LYS A 386 -20.17 0.75 27.42
N LEU A 387 -20.67 -0.41 27.11
CA LEU A 387 -21.49 -0.72 25.93
C LEU A 387 -22.98 -0.70 26.26
#